data_7cbfe9d070e6709e088c87436f42778b
#
_entry.id   7cbfe9d070e6709e088c87436f42778b
#
_cell.length_a   1.000
_cell.length_b   1.000
_cell.length_c   1.000
_cell.angle_alpha   90.00
_cell.angle_beta   90.00
_cell.angle_gamma   90.00
#
_symmetry.space_group_name_H-M   'P 1'
#
loop_
_entity.id
_entity.type
_entity.pdbx_description
1 polymer ?
#
loop_
_entity_poly.entity_id
_entity_poly.type
_entity_poly.pdbx_seq_one_letter_code
_entity_poly.pdbx_strand_id
1 'polypeptide(L)'
;MDVVAKLDSSWVTMSASAPLRGYACLVFRRHAVELHDLSENEGVAFMRDIRRLSRAIKSVTGAAKLNYEVHGNTIEHLHMHFYPRYQNDVFQGGPINPKAVTGPVYAVGEIEDFRARLREALGL
;
A
#
# COMPACT_ATOMS: atom_id res chain seq x y z
N MET A 1 -8.29 9.91 0.37
CA MET A 1 -7.58 8.72 -0.14
C MET A 1 -8.21 8.32 -1.46
N ASP A 2 -7.41 8.23 -2.49
CA ASP A 2 -7.92 7.99 -3.84
C ASP A 2 -7.71 6.55 -4.27
N VAL A 3 -8.72 5.97 -4.91
CA VAL A 3 -8.61 4.65 -5.53
C VAL A 3 -7.75 4.77 -6.79
N VAL A 4 -6.67 4.01 -6.81
CA VAL A 4 -5.73 3.96 -7.94
C VAL A 4 -6.12 2.84 -8.90
N ALA A 5 -6.52 1.69 -8.37
CA ALA A 5 -6.78 0.51 -9.16
C ALA A 5 -7.75 -0.43 -8.45
N LYS A 6 -8.43 -1.24 -9.24
CA LYS A 6 -9.27 -2.35 -8.77
C LYS A 6 -8.57 -3.65 -9.16
N LEU A 7 -8.29 -4.49 -8.17
CA LEU A 7 -7.77 -5.83 -8.39
C LEU A 7 -8.88 -6.87 -8.17
N ASP A 8 -8.53 -8.16 -8.19
CA ASP A 8 -9.54 -9.23 -8.16
C ASP A 8 -10.39 -9.21 -6.89
N SER A 9 -9.78 -8.95 -5.73
CA SER A 9 -10.48 -8.96 -4.44
C SER A 9 -10.39 -7.65 -3.67
N SER A 10 -9.68 -6.65 -4.20
CA SER A 10 -9.30 -5.48 -3.43
C SER A 10 -9.19 -4.20 -4.26
N TRP A 11 -9.14 -3.07 -3.55
CA TRP A 11 -8.86 -1.76 -4.11
C TRP A 11 -7.45 -1.35 -3.72
N VAL A 12 -6.69 -0.78 -4.65
CA VAL A 12 -5.43 -0.10 -4.35
C VAL A 12 -5.73 1.37 -4.14
N THR A 13 -5.30 1.91 -3.01
CA THR A 13 -5.49 3.33 -2.69
C THR A 13 -4.18 4.00 -2.37
N MET A 14 -4.07 5.29 -2.69
CA MET A 14 -2.93 6.12 -2.34
C MET A 14 -3.43 7.48 -1.84
N SER A 15 -2.62 8.13 -1.01
CA SER A 15 -2.90 9.47 -0.50
C SER A 15 -1.64 10.33 -0.63
N ALA A 16 -1.82 11.61 -0.95
CA ALA A 16 -0.73 12.57 -0.93
C ALA A 16 -0.18 12.77 0.49
N SER A 17 -1.01 12.58 1.50
CA SER A 17 -0.60 12.58 2.90
C SER A 17 -0.07 11.19 3.25
N ALA A 18 1.23 11.01 3.12
CA ALA A 18 1.89 9.72 3.28
C ALA A 18 3.19 9.87 4.09
N PRO A 19 3.58 8.84 4.84
CA PRO A 19 4.85 8.89 5.58
C PRO A 19 6.08 8.65 4.71
N LEU A 20 5.90 7.97 3.58
CA LEU A 20 6.96 7.69 2.62
C LEU A 20 6.42 7.72 1.19
N ARG A 21 7.28 8.07 0.25
CA ARG A 21 6.94 8.04 -1.18
C ARG A 21 6.65 6.62 -1.61
N GLY A 22 5.55 6.45 -2.35
CA GLY A 22 5.13 5.13 -2.84
C GLY A 22 4.27 4.33 -1.86
N TYR A 23 3.97 4.88 -0.69
CA TYR A 23 3.05 4.25 0.26
C TYR A 23 1.68 4.02 -0.38
N ALA A 24 1.14 2.82 -0.20
CA ALA A 24 -0.17 2.46 -0.70
C ALA A 24 -0.89 1.57 0.30
N CYS A 25 -2.22 1.52 0.19
CA CYS A 25 -3.05 0.57 0.92
C CYS A 25 -3.74 -0.38 -0.05
N LEU A 26 -3.93 -1.60 0.40
CA LEU A 26 -4.76 -2.59 -0.28
C LEU A 26 -5.98 -2.84 0.59
N VAL A 27 -7.15 -2.49 0.10
CA VAL A 27 -8.41 -2.57 0.84
C VAL A 27 -9.23 -3.73 0.28
N PHE A 28 -9.55 -4.73 1.12
CA PHE A 28 -10.38 -5.85 0.68
C PHE A 28 -11.78 -5.34 0.35
N ARG A 29 -12.36 -5.76 -0.80
CA ARG A 29 -13.61 -5.15 -1.26
C ARG A 29 -14.83 -5.55 -0.45
N ARG A 30 -14.97 -6.85 -0.15
CA ARG A 30 -16.07 -7.30 0.72
C ARG A 30 -15.77 -6.85 2.16
N HIS A 31 -16.77 -6.46 2.90
CA HIS A 31 -16.56 -6.11 4.30
C HIS A 31 -16.10 -7.34 5.08
N ALA A 32 -14.91 -7.25 5.64
CA ALA A 32 -14.32 -8.22 6.53
C ALA A 32 -13.44 -7.47 7.52
N VAL A 33 -13.27 -7.99 8.71
CA VAL A 33 -12.46 -7.34 9.76
C VAL A 33 -11.13 -8.08 9.91
N GLU A 34 -11.19 -9.38 10.08
CA GLU A 34 -10.02 -10.20 10.34
C GLU A 34 -9.65 -11.05 9.11
N LEU A 35 -8.38 -11.41 9.01
CA LEU A 35 -7.92 -12.28 7.93
C LEU A 35 -8.68 -13.62 7.91
N HIS A 36 -9.00 -14.17 9.09
CA HIS A 36 -9.73 -15.44 9.18
C HIS A 36 -11.22 -15.32 8.83
N ASP A 37 -11.74 -14.09 8.64
CA ASP A 37 -13.09 -13.88 8.13
C ASP A 37 -13.21 -14.13 6.63
N LEU A 38 -12.08 -14.23 5.93
CA LEU A 38 -12.06 -14.54 4.50
C LEU A 38 -12.31 -16.03 4.29
N SER A 39 -13.07 -16.37 3.24
CA SER A 39 -13.14 -17.74 2.77
C SER A 39 -11.75 -18.16 2.24
N GLU A 40 -11.55 -19.45 2.04
CA GLU A 40 -10.29 -19.95 1.49
C GLU A 40 -10.00 -19.34 0.11
N ASN A 41 -10.98 -19.29 -0.75
CA ASN A 41 -10.83 -18.70 -2.09
C ASN A 41 -10.56 -17.19 -2.00
N GLU A 42 -11.21 -16.48 -1.10
CA GLU A 42 -10.96 -15.06 -0.86
C GLU A 42 -9.55 -14.83 -0.35
N GLY A 43 -9.07 -15.67 0.55
CA GLY A 43 -7.70 -15.60 1.08
C GLY A 43 -6.66 -15.79 0.00
N VAL A 44 -6.88 -16.73 -0.90
CA VAL A 44 -6.00 -16.96 -2.07
C VAL A 44 -6.00 -15.74 -2.98
N ALA A 45 -7.18 -15.20 -3.31
CA ALA A 45 -7.31 -14.03 -4.17
C ALA A 45 -6.63 -12.81 -3.55
N PHE A 46 -6.81 -12.60 -2.24
CA PHE A 46 -6.19 -11.48 -1.52
C PHE A 46 -4.66 -11.60 -1.53
N MET A 47 -4.13 -12.80 -1.30
CA MET A 47 -2.68 -13.01 -1.36
C MET A 47 -2.12 -12.76 -2.76
N ARG A 48 -2.85 -13.13 -3.81
CA ARG A 48 -2.46 -12.79 -5.19
C ARG A 48 -2.38 -11.28 -5.39
N ASP A 49 -3.37 -10.55 -4.89
CA ASP A 49 -3.39 -9.09 -4.96
C ASP A 49 -2.23 -8.47 -4.19
N ILE A 50 -1.94 -8.99 -2.99
CA ILE A 50 -0.80 -8.54 -2.16
C ILE A 50 0.51 -8.70 -2.93
N ARG A 51 0.75 -9.87 -3.50
CA ARG A 51 1.98 -10.15 -4.25
C ARG A 51 2.09 -9.29 -5.51
N ARG A 52 0.98 -9.09 -6.20
CA ARG A 52 0.91 -8.26 -7.39
C ARG A 52 1.24 -6.81 -7.08
N LEU A 53 0.61 -6.24 -6.06
CA LEU A 53 0.86 -4.88 -5.62
C LEU A 53 2.29 -4.70 -5.11
N SER A 54 2.77 -5.64 -4.32
CA SER A 54 4.15 -5.67 -3.81
C SER A 54 5.17 -5.55 -4.95
N ARG A 55 5.01 -6.37 -5.98
CA ARG A 55 5.89 -6.37 -7.15
C ARG A 55 5.84 -5.05 -7.91
N ALA A 56 4.64 -4.50 -8.07
CA ALA A 56 4.43 -3.24 -8.77
C ALA A 56 5.07 -2.06 -8.01
N ILE A 57 4.88 -1.99 -6.70
CA ILE A 57 5.49 -0.94 -5.87
C ILE A 57 7.01 -1.03 -5.93
N LYS A 58 7.56 -2.22 -5.81
CA LYS A 58 9.00 -2.43 -5.89
C LYS A 58 9.55 -1.93 -7.23
N SER A 59 8.86 -2.25 -8.32
CA SER A 59 9.24 -1.84 -9.67
C SER A 59 9.23 -0.31 -9.83
N VAL A 60 8.20 0.35 -9.31
CA VAL A 60 8.03 1.80 -9.45
C VAL A 60 8.97 2.58 -8.55
N THR A 61 9.21 2.10 -7.33
CA THR A 61 9.98 2.84 -6.32
C THR A 61 11.46 2.48 -6.27
N GLY A 62 11.83 1.27 -6.67
CA GLY A 62 13.17 0.75 -6.44
C GLY A 62 13.49 0.54 -4.97
N ALA A 63 12.47 0.45 -4.10
CA ALA A 63 12.66 0.32 -2.66
C ALA A 63 13.54 -0.88 -2.30
N ALA A 64 14.34 -0.73 -1.24
CA ALA A 64 15.20 -1.80 -0.75
C ALA A 64 14.39 -2.93 -0.09
N LYS A 65 13.26 -2.59 0.53
CA LYS A 65 12.39 -3.51 1.25
C LYS A 65 10.96 -2.98 1.25
N LEU A 66 9.97 -3.85 1.34
CA LEU A 66 8.59 -3.46 1.62
C LEU A 66 8.23 -3.94 3.03
N ASN A 67 7.61 -3.07 3.81
CA ASN A 67 6.97 -3.44 5.06
C ASN A 67 5.47 -3.54 4.85
N TYR A 68 4.88 -4.55 5.43
CA TYR A 68 3.44 -4.82 5.33
C TYR A 68 2.85 -4.74 6.73
N GLU A 69 1.77 -3.97 6.89
CA GLU A 69 1.14 -3.83 8.20
C GLU A 69 -0.37 -3.96 8.07
N VAL A 70 -0.96 -4.79 8.91
CA VAL A 70 -2.40 -4.94 9.04
C VAL A 70 -2.77 -4.56 10.46
N HIS A 71 -3.58 -3.51 10.60
CA HIS A 71 -4.02 -3.03 11.90
C HIS A 71 -5.54 -3.19 12.04
N GLY A 72 -6.30 -2.11 11.90
CA GLY A 72 -7.76 -2.13 12.03
C GLY A 72 -8.25 -1.58 13.36
N ASN A 73 -7.36 -0.92 14.12
CA ASN A 73 -7.73 -0.36 15.43
C ASN A 73 -8.61 0.88 15.30
N THR A 74 -8.54 1.57 14.18
CA THR A 74 -9.34 2.77 13.92
C THR A 74 -10.42 2.49 12.88
N ILE A 75 -10.04 1.84 11.79
CA ILE A 75 -10.94 1.45 10.71
C ILE A 75 -10.99 -0.08 10.68
N GLU A 76 -12.13 -0.65 11.06
CA GLU A 76 -12.31 -2.10 11.23
C GLU A 76 -12.55 -2.86 9.92
N HIS A 77 -12.31 -2.24 8.77
CA HIS A 77 -12.38 -2.90 7.48
C HIS A 77 -10.99 -3.39 7.08
N LEU A 78 -10.86 -4.65 6.72
CA LEU A 78 -9.59 -5.29 6.40
C LEU A 78 -8.84 -4.53 5.31
N HIS A 79 -7.67 -4.04 5.66
CA HIS A 79 -6.78 -3.36 4.74
C HIS A 79 -5.32 -3.60 5.16
N MET A 80 -4.44 -3.57 4.19
CA MET A 80 -3.01 -3.76 4.41
C MET A 80 -2.24 -2.54 3.92
N HIS A 81 -1.36 -2.03 4.77
CA HIS A 81 -0.46 -0.94 4.44
C HIS A 81 0.81 -1.50 3.79
N PHE A 82 1.25 -0.86 2.71
CA PHE A 82 2.50 -1.19 2.01
C PHE A 82 3.42 0.00 2.13
N TYR A 83 4.51 -0.16 2.89
CA TYR A 83 5.50 0.88 3.09
C TYR A 83 6.78 0.54 2.34
N PRO A 84 7.09 1.23 1.23
CA PRO A 84 8.39 1.06 0.59
C PRO A 84 9.46 1.65 1.52
N ARG A 85 10.46 0.85 1.83
CA ARG A 85 11.55 1.26 2.71
C ARG A 85 12.79 1.50 1.85
N TYR A 86 13.36 2.67 2.02
CA TYR A 86 14.54 3.10 1.27
C TYR A 86 15.76 3.03 2.15
N GLN A 87 16.95 2.82 1.55
CA GLN A 87 18.18 2.91 2.30
C GLN A 87 18.30 4.31 2.88
N ASN A 88 18.66 4.39 4.16
CA ASN A 88 18.82 5.64 4.89
C ASN A 88 17.54 6.48 5.01
N ASP A 89 16.35 5.85 4.94
CA ASP A 89 15.14 6.58 5.28
C ASP A 89 15.10 6.92 6.78
N VAL A 90 14.19 7.82 7.16
CA VAL A 90 14.15 8.34 8.54
C VAL A 90 13.81 7.29 9.60
N PHE A 91 13.38 6.10 9.18
CA PHE A 91 13.03 4.99 10.08
C PHE A 91 14.05 3.86 10.03
N GLN A 92 15.25 4.12 9.55
CA GLN A 92 16.29 3.11 9.36
C GLN A 92 16.45 2.22 10.59
N GLY A 93 16.41 0.90 10.38
CA GLY A 93 16.58 -0.09 11.42
C GLY A 93 15.33 -0.38 12.26
N GLY A 94 14.21 0.26 11.95
CA GLY A 94 12.96 0.07 12.70
C GLY A 94 11.71 0.14 11.82
N PRO A 95 10.54 -0.08 12.42
CA PRO A 95 9.27 0.03 11.70
C PRO A 95 8.90 1.49 11.43
N ILE A 96 7.92 1.67 10.55
CA ILE A 96 7.33 2.98 10.28
C ILE A 96 6.75 3.59 11.57
N ASN A 97 6.99 4.88 11.74
CA ASN A 97 6.28 5.71 12.71
C ASN A 97 5.67 6.90 11.98
N PRO A 98 4.43 6.80 11.48
CA PRO A 98 3.82 7.89 10.70
C PRO A 98 3.75 9.22 11.44
N LYS A 99 3.69 9.19 12.77
CA LYS A 99 3.64 10.40 13.61
C LYS A 99 4.96 11.18 13.61
N ALA A 100 6.05 10.55 13.24
CA ALA A 100 7.36 11.19 13.18
C ALA A 100 7.58 11.96 11.86
N VAL A 101 6.67 11.82 10.90
CA VAL A 101 6.78 12.50 9.60
C VAL A 101 6.02 13.81 9.66
N THR A 102 6.73 14.90 9.37
CA THR A 102 6.16 16.24 9.30
C THR A 102 6.39 16.78 7.90
N GLY A 103 5.31 17.26 7.27
CA GLY A 103 5.40 17.86 5.95
C GLY A 103 5.20 16.87 4.81
N PRO A 104 5.07 17.39 3.58
CA PRO A 104 4.78 16.57 2.40
C PRO A 104 6.01 15.76 1.98
N VAL A 105 5.77 14.51 1.56
CA VAL A 105 6.82 13.64 1.00
C VAL A 105 6.86 13.68 -0.53
N TYR A 106 5.83 14.21 -1.17
CA TYR A 106 5.75 14.34 -2.62
C TYR A 106 5.96 15.79 -3.05
N ALA A 107 6.68 15.97 -4.16
CA ALA A 107 6.69 17.23 -4.87
C ALA A 107 5.33 17.46 -5.56
N VAL A 108 5.07 18.68 -5.98
CA VAL A 108 3.84 19.02 -6.72
C VAL A 108 3.76 18.18 -8.00
N GLY A 109 2.63 17.50 -8.19
CA GLY A 109 2.39 16.63 -9.36
C GLY A 109 3.02 15.25 -9.28
N GLU A 110 3.84 14.97 -8.29
CA GLU A 110 4.57 13.70 -8.19
C GLU A 110 3.66 12.52 -7.87
N ILE A 111 2.65 12.72 -7.03
CA ILE A 111 1.75 11.61 -6.67
C ILE A 111 0.91 11.15 -7.87
N GLU A 112 0.51 12.07 -8.74
CA GLU A 112 -0.21 11.72 -9.98
C GLU A 112 0.65 10.87 -10.88
N ASP A 113 1.94 11.19 -10.99
CA ASP A 113 2.91 10.40 -11.74
C ASP A 113 3.08 9.00 -11.12
N PHE A 114 3.20 8.92 -9.79
CA PHE A 114 3.26 7.65 -9.09
C PHE A 114 2.03 6.78 -9.35
N ARG A 115 0.83 7.36 -9.30
CA ARG A 115 -0.42 6.63 -9.59
C ARG A 115 -0.41 6.06 -11.00
N ALA A 116 -0.02 6.87 -11.99
CA ALA A 116 0.03 6.43 -13.38
C ALA A 116 1.03 5.29 -13.57
N ARG A 117 2.22 5.42 -13.00
CA ARG A 117 3.27 4.39 -13.09
C ARG A 117 2.87 3.11 -12.36
N LEU A 118 2.20 3.23 -11.22
CA LEU A 118 1.74 2.08 -10.48
C LEU A 118 0.65 1.32 -11.26
N ARG A 119 -0.30 2.04 -11.86
CA ARG A 119 -1.30 1.44 -12.73
C ARG A 119 -0.66 0.68 -13.89
N GLU A 120 0.32 1.29 -14.55
CA GLU A 120 1.05 0.66 -15.64
C GLU A 120 1.75 -0.63 -15.16
N ALA A 121 2.44 -0.57 -14.03
CA ALA A 121 3.13 -1.73 -13.44
C ALA A 121 2.15 -2.84 -13.04
N LEU A 122 0.90 -2.49 -12.72
CA LEU A 122 -0.17 -3.46 -12.45
C LEU A 122 -0.83 -4.02 -13.73
N GLY A 123 -0.43 -3.53 -14.90
CA GLY A 123 -0.99 -3.97 -16.17
C GLY A 123 -2.33 -3.32 -16.53
N LEU A 124 -2.58 -2.15 -15.98
CA LEU A 124 -3.85 -1.44 -16.16
C LEU A 124 -3.72 -0.20 -17.03
#